data_fb40f9585699c2234b330dd5601c325d
#
_entry.id   fb40f9585699c2234b330dd5601c325d
#
_cell.length_a   1.000
_cell.length_b   1.000
_cell.length_c   1.000
_cell.angle_alpha   90.00
_cell.angle_beta   90.00
_cell.angle_gamma   90.00
#
_symmetry.space_group_name_H-M   'P 1'
#
loop_
_entity.id
_entity.type
_entity.pdbx_description
1 polymer ?
#
loop_
_entity_poly.entity_id
_entity_poly.type
_entity_poly.pdbx_seq_one_letter_code
_entity_poly.pdbx_strand_id
1 'polypeptide(L)'
;MLKTGTVRSSMIGLLWGAGHTTTLILMGLLAYALTIRIEQNIFSTMELLVGAMLIFLSVNTLLNKKTILRHRHPHQHNDGSIHYDEHVHVDSDHKHKHRSYIIGCIHGLAGSGSLVVLTASTLSNIAMVLEFILIFGIGSLLGMTIISSIMGVPFVLTNKGARINKISRYVTGILSLAIGANIVYQVTNNLLF
;
A
#
# COMPACT_ATOMS: atom_id res chain seq x y z
N MET A 1 19.98 1.82 13.91
CA MET A 1 18.96 0.84 13.58
C MET A 1 17.54 1.41 13.52
N LEU A 2 17.07 2.24 14.46
CA LEU A 2 15.75 2.89 14.39
C LEU A 2 15.58 3.76 13.13
N LYS A 3 16.55 4.62 12.81
CA LYS A 3 16.51 5.49 11.62
C LYS A 3 16.29 4.73 10.30
N THR A 4 16.96 3.62 10.10
CA THR A 4 16.87 2.84 8.85
C THR A 4 15.53 2.15 8.66
N GLY A 5 14.90 1.67 9.72
CA GLY A 5 13.59 1.01 9.66
C GLY A 5 12.45 1.99 9.41
N THR A 6 12.43 3.14 10.08
CA THR A 6 11.43 4.20 9.87
C THR A 6 11.57 4.84 8.49
N VAL A 7 12.79 5.12 8.03
CA VAL A 7 13.05 5.63 6.67
C VAL A 7 12.51 4.65 5.60
N ARG A 8 12.70 3.36 5.81
CA ARG A 8 12.18 2.35 4.88
C ARG A 8 10.65 2.32 4.84
N SER A 9 9.98 2.41 6.00
CA SER A 9 8.53 2.49 6.07
C SER A 9 7.99 3.76 5.43
N SER A 10 8.65 4.91 5.66
CA SER A 10 8.31 6.19 5.02
C SER A 10 8.43 6.11 3.50
N MET A 11 9.50 5.47 2.99
CA MET A 11 9.73 5.28 1.55
C MET A 11 8.64 4.41 0.91
N ILE A 12 8.19 3.35 1.60
CA ILE A 12 7.07 2.51 1.15
C ILE A 12 5.79 3.33 1.08
N GLY A 13 5.49 4.13 2.10
CA GLY A 13 4.33 5.01 2.13
C GLY A 13 4.37 6.10 1.06
N LEU A 14 5.54 6.69 0.83
CA LEU A 14 5.75 7.69 -0.21
C LEU A 14 5.50 7.10 -1.62
N LEU A 15 6.04 5.92 -1.90
CA LEU A 15 5.83 5.25 -3.19
C LEU A 15 4.38 4.81 -3.38
N TRP A 16 3.75 4.33 -2.33
CA TRP A 16 2.33 4.01 -2.35
C TRP A 16 1.48 5.25 -2.58
N GLY A 17 1.73 6.34 -1.85
CA GLY A 17 1.06 7.63 -2.06
C GLY A 17 1.31 8.22 -3.44
N ALA A 18 2.54 8.09 -3.99
CA ALA A 18 2.86 8.53 -5.34
C ALA A 18 2.06 7.76 -6.40
N GLY A 19 1.97 6.43 -6.29
CA GLY A 19 1.14 5.61 -7.18
C GLY A 19 -0.34 6.01 -7.12
N HIS A 20 -0.86 6.18 -5.90
CA HIS A 20 -2.21 6.63 -5.65
C HIS A 20 -2.49 7.99 -6.32
N THR A 21 -1.65 8.98 -6.06
CA THR A 21 -1.79 10.34 -6.64
C THR A 21 -1.67 10.33 -8.16
N THR A 22 -0.76 9.53 -8.72
CA THR A 22 -0.63 9.39 -10.19
C THR A 22 -1.95 8.90 -10.80
N THR A 23 -2.58 7.92 -10.20
CA THR A 23 -3.87 7.40 -10.69
C THR A 23 -4.98 8.44 -10.56
N LEU A 24 -5.02 9.20 -9.45
CA LEU A 24 -6.01 10.28 -9.29
C LEU A 24 -5.87 11.37 -10.35
N ILE A 25 -4.64 11.79 -10.64
CA ILE A 25 -4.37 12.76 -11.70
C ILE A 25 -4.86 12.23 -13.05
N LEU A 26 -4.48 10.98 -13.38
CA LEU A 26 -4.87 10.36 -14.63
C LEU A 26 -6.38 10.26 -14.78
N MET A 27 -7.07 9.76 -13.76
CA MET A 27 -8.52 9.57 -13.76
C MET A 27 -9.28 10.89 -13.77
N GLY A 28 -8.83 11.89 -13.01
CA GLY A 28 -9.46 13.20 -12.98
C GLY A 28 -9.32 13.96 -14.31
N LEU A 29 -8.13 13.90 -14.91
CA LEU A 29 -7.90 14.50 -16.24
C LEU A 29 -8.68 13.78 -17.34
N LEU A 30 -8.74 12.43 -17.28
CA LEU A 30 -9.49 11.64 -18.23
C LEU A 30 -10.99 11.93 -18.15
N ALA A 31 -11.53 11.97 -16.93
CA ALA A 31 -12.93 12.29 -16.69
C ALA A 31 -13.29 13.70 -17.21
N TYR A 32 -12.44 14.67 -16.95
CA TYR A 32 -12.63 16.04 -17.47
C TYR A 32 -12.54 16.11 -18.99
N ALA A 33 -11.49 15.52 -19.59
CA ALA A 33 -11.24 15.61 -21.04
C ALA A 33 -12.30 14.90 -21.89
N LEU A 34 -12.80 13.77 -21.40
CA LEU A 34 -13.76 12.96 -22.13
C LEU A 34 -15.22 13.32 -21.82
N THR A 35 -15.46 14.22 -20.87
CA THR A 35 -16.80 14.57 -20.36
C THR A 35 -17.61 13.30 -20.01
N ILE A 36 -16.91 12.24 -19.63
CA ILE A 36 -17.51 10.93 -19.35
C ILE A 36 -18.20 10.98 -17.99
N ARG A 37 -19.51 10.76 -18.00
CA ARG A 37 -20.20 10.28 -16.80
C ARG A 37 -19.82 8.81 -16.64
N ILE A 38 -18.88 8.52 -15.75
CA ILE A 38 -18.52 7.14 -15.45
C ILE A 38 -19.71 6.51 -14.73
N GLU A 39 -20.25 5.45 -15.30
CA GLU A 39 -21.37 4.72 -14.73
C GLU A 39 -20.99 4.13 -13.36
N GLN A 40 -21.97 4.06 -12.45
CA GLN A 40 -21.81 3.50 -11.11
C GLN A 40 -21.19 2.09 -11.14
N ASN A 41 -21.53 1.29 -12.13
CA ASN A 41 -21.02 -0.08 -12.30
C ASN A 41 -19.50 -0.15 -12.47
N ILE A 42 -18.89 0.86 -13.08
CA ILE A 42 -17.43 0.91 -13.25
C ILE A 42 -16.76 1.15 -11.90
N PHE A 43 -17.30 2.05 -11.08
CA PHE A 43 -16.80 2.29 -9.73
C PHE A 43 -16.92 1.05 -8.85
N SER A 44 -18.08 0.39 -8.89
CA SER A 44 -18.30 -0.85 -8.15
C SER A 44 -17.30 -1.95 -8.55
N THR A 45 -16.99 -2.05 -9.85
CA THR A 45 -15.98 -3.00 -10.33
C THR A 45 -14.58 -2.66 -9.80
N MET A 46 -14.23 -1.37 -9.73
CA MET A 46 -12.95 -0.93 -9.18
C MET A 46 -12.86 -1.16 -7.67
N GLU A 47 -13.95 -0.94 -6.93
CA GLU A 47 -14.02 -1.27 -5.50
C GLU A 47 -13.86 -2.77 -5.25
N LEU A 48 -14.46 -3.61 -6.10
CA LEU A 48 -14.31 -5.06 -6.05
C LEU A 48 -12.84 -5.47 -6.25
N LEU A 49 -12.13 -4.81 -7.16
CA LEU A 49 -10.70 -5.03 -7.39
C LEU A 49 -9.87 -4.74 -6.13
N VAL A 50 -10.19 -3.65 -5.40
CA VAL A 50 -9.49 -3.33 -4.15
C VAL A 50 -9.84 -4.32 -3.05
N GLY A 51 -11.10 -4.71 -2.92
CA GLY A 51 -11.51 -5.75 -1.98
C GLY A 51 -10.74 -7.06 -2.23
N ALA A 52 -10.66 -7.49 -3.48
CA ALA A 52 -9.89 -8.68 -3.89
C ALA A 52 -8.39 -8.52 -3.61
N MET A 53 -7.81 -7.35 -3.88
CA MET A 53 -6.41 -7.05 -3.56
C MET A 53 -6.14 -7.12 -2.06
N LEU A 54 -7.03 -6.57 -1.22
CA LEU A 54 -6.89 -6.63 0.24
C LEU A 54 -6.97 -8.08 0.75
N ILE A 55 -7.88 -8.88 0.23
CA ILE A 55 -7.98 -10.31 0.55
C ILE A 55 -6.69 -11.03 0.16
N PHE A 56 -6.20 -10.83 -1.07
CA PHE A 56 -4.97 -11.44 -1.56
C PHE A 56 -3.76 -11.08 -0.69
N LEU A 57 -3.59 -9.80 -0.36
CA LEU A 57 -2.49 -9.34 0.49
C LEU A 57 -2.60 -9.89 1.91
N SER A 58 -3.81 -9.99 2.44
CA SER A 58 -4.09 -10.53 3.78
C SER A 58 -3.75 -12.01 3.85
N VAL A 59 -4.24 -12.79 2.91
CA VAL A 59 -3.96 -14.23 2.80
C VAL A 59 -2.45 -14.45 2.66
N ASN A 60 -1.80 -13.69 1.79
CA ASN A 60 -0.34 -13.76 1.62
C ASN A 60 0.41 -13.40 2.91
N THR A 61 -0.07 -12.41 3.67
CA THR A 61 0.51 -12.01 4.96
C THR A 61 0.32 -13.08 6.04
N LEU A 62 -0.83 -13.73 6.06
CA LEU A 62 -1.15 -14.78 7.03
C LEU A 62 -0.42 -16.10 6.73
N LEU A 63 -0.36 -16.50 5.45
CA LEU A 63 0.22 -17.77 5.03
C LEU A 63 1.76 -17.73 4.94
N ASN A 64 2.33 -16.63 4.48
CA ASN A 64 3.77 -16.53 4.34
C ASN A 64 4.43 -16.40 5.72
N LYS A 65 4.80 -17.53 6.27
CA LYS A 65 5.76 -17.65 7.37
C LYS A 65 7.17 -17.32 6.85
N LYS A 66 7.41 -16.12 6.35
CA LYS A 66 8.80 -15.65 6.20
C LYS A 66 9.37 -15.43 7.60
N THR A 67 9.73 -16.52 8.22
CA THR A 67 10.72 -16.53 9.28
C THR A 67 11.90 -15.75 8.70
N ILE A 68 12.36 -14.72 9.39
CA ILE A 68 13.66 -14.12 9.09
C ILE A 68 14.64 -15.29 9.21
N LEU A 69 15.03 -15.86 8.06
CA LEU A 69 16.00 -16.92 8.04
C LEU A 69 17.32 -16.22 8.39
N ARG A 70 17.67 -16.28 9.67
CA ARG A 70 19.00 -15.97 10.14
C ARG A 70 19.87 -17.14 9.70
N HIS A 71 20.61 -16.95 8.62
CA HIS A 71 21.61 -17.90 8.20
C HIS A 71 22.91 -17.55 8.90
N ARG A 72 23.49 -18.51 9.60
CA ARG A 72 24.85 -18.46 10.08
C ARG A 72 25.75 -19.15 9.05
N HIS A 73 26.60 -18.40 8.42
CA HIS A 73 27.64 -18.96 7.56
C HIS A 73 28.99 -18.86 8.27
N PRO A 74 29.77 -19.92 8.29
CA PRO A 74 31.17 -19.84 8.73
C PRO A 74 31.97 -19.03 7.71
N HIS A 75 32.58 -17.95 8.15
CA HIS A 75 33.54 -17.19 7.35
C HIS A 75 34.95 -17.48 7.88
N GLN A 76 35.87 -17.86 6.98
CA GLN A 76 37.26 -18.06 7.26
C GLN A 76 38.04 -16.82 6.79
N HIS A 77 38.71 -16.17 7.69
CA HIS A 77 39.64 -15.09 7.38
C HIS A 77 41.04 -15.62 7.07
N ASN A 78 41.85 -14.78 6.41
CA ASN A 78 43.23 -15.14 6.05
C ASN A 78 44.12 -15.42 7.26
N ASP A 79 43.66 -15.09 8.47
CA ASP A 79 44.35 -15.38 9.75
C ASP A 79 44.02 -16.77 10.32
N GLY A 80 43.19 -17.56 9.62
CA GLY A 80 42.76 -18.88 10.04
C GLY A 80 41.65 -18.92 11.06
N SER A 81 41.13 -17.77 11.53
CA SER A 81 40.01 -17.71 12.46
C SER A 81 38.67 -17.98 11.75
N ILE A 82 37.88 -18.88 12.32
CA ILE A 82 36.50 -19.18 11.85
C ILE A 82 35.55 -18.57 12.85
N HIS A 83 34.75 -17.60 12.43
CA HIS A 83 33.62 -17.11 13.22
C HIS A 83 32.33 -17.14 12.44
N TYR A 84 31.23 -17.15 13.17
CA TYR A 84 29.87 -17.21 12.60
C TYR A 84 29.27 -15.81 12.66
N ASP A 85 29.23 -15.13 11.49
CA ASP A 85 28.55 -13.85 11.38
C ASP A 85 27.07 -14.06 11.00
N GLU A 86 26.21 -13.42 11.73
CA GLU A 86 24.78 -13.45 11.47
C GLU A 86 24.42 -12.33 10.48
N HIS A 87 24.28 -12.69 9.21
CA HIS A 87 23.89 -11.75 8.18
C HIS A 87 22.40 -11.88 7.86
N VAL A 88 21.72 -10.75 7.87
CA VAL A 88 20.36 -10.64 7.34
C VAL A 88 20.47 -10.25 5.87
N HIS A 89 20.33 -11.20 4.97
CA HIS A 89 20.18 -10.89 3.56
C HIS A 89 18.81 -10.25 3.34
N VAL A 90 18.81 -8.94 3.19
CA VAL A 90 17.67 -8.18 2.70
C VAL A 90 17.67 -8.29 1.18
N ASP A 91 17.19 -9.43 0.69
CA ASP A 91 17.12 -9.68 -0.74
C ASP A 91 16.07 -8.76 -1.37
N SER A 92 16.46 -8.07 -2.43
CA SER A 92 15.65 -7.32 -3.39
C SER A 92 14.95 -6.04 -2.91
N ASP A 93 15.71 -5.03 -2.56
CA ASP A 93 15.17 -3.67 -2.29
C ASP A 93 14.45 -3.06 -3.53
N HIS A 94 14.84 -3.45 -4.73
CA HIS A 94 14.25 -2.97 -5.97
C HIS A 94 12.84 -3.53 -6.25
N LYS A 95 12.57 -4.81 -5.96
CA LYS A 95 11.25 -5.44 -6.19
C LYS A 95 10.15 -4.88 -5.27
N HIS A 96 10.51 -4.46 -4.06
CA HIS A 96 9.53 -3.92 -3.10
C HIS A 96 9.06 -2.51 -3.47
N LYS A 97 9.90 -1.69 -4.12
CA LYS A 97 9.56 -0.32 -4.53
C LYS A 97 8.49 -0.30 -5.62
N HIS A 98 8.68 -1.09 -6.68
CA HIS A 98 7.69 -1.20 -7.75
C HIS A 98 6.35 -1.75 -7.25
N ARG A 99 6.39 -2.74 -6.36
CA ARG A 99 5.17 -3.32 -5.78
C ARG A 99 4.35 -2.30 -5.00
N SER A 100 4.99 -1.48 -4.17
CA SER A 100 4.30 -0.45 -3.39
C SER A 100 3.64 0.60 -4.27
N TYR A 101 4.31 1.02 -5.33
CA TYR A 101 3.77 1.96 -6.31
C TYR A 101 2.55 1.39 -7.04
N ILE A 102 2.63 0.14 -7.54
CA ILE A 102 1.52 -0.53 -8.24
C ILE A 102 0.32 -0.71 -7.31
N ILE A 103 0.54 -1.12 -6.06
CA ILE A 103 -0.53 -1.22 -5.05
C ILE A 103 -1.17 0.16 -4.83
N GLY A 104 -0.36 1.22 -4.80
CA GLY A 104 -0.84 2.60 -4.73
C GLY A 104 -1.74 2.97 -5.90
N CYS A 105 -1.33 2.63 -7.12
CA CYS A 105 -2.13 2.87 -8.32
C CYS A 105 -3.50 2.17 -8.26
N ILE A 106 -3.53 0.89 -7.88
CA ILE A 106 -4.78 0.13 -7.75
C ILE A 106 -5.67 0.74 -6.67
N HIS A 107 -5.08 1.12 -5.53
CA HIS A 107 -5.82 1.73 -4.43
C HIS A 107 -6.39 3.11 -4.81
N GLY A 108 -5.64 3.91 -5.55
CA GLY A 108 -6.09 5.21 -6.07
C GLY A 108 -7.24 5.09 -7.08
N LEU A 109 -7.20 4.02 -7.89
CA LEU A 109 -8.24 3.78 -8.89
C LEU A 109 -9.61 3.52 -8.25
N ALA A 110 -9.65 2.74 -7.17
CA ALA A 110 -10.89 2.23 -6.61
C ALA A 110 -11.40 3.03 -5.40
N GLY A 111 -10.53 3.48 -4.52
CA GLY A 111 -10.99 4.11 -3.27
C GLY A 111 -11.47 5.55 -3.47
N SER A 112 -10.57 6.42 -3.87
CA SER A 112 -10.82 7.86 -4.01
C SER A 112 -11.02 8.29 -5.47
N GLY A 113 -10.82 7.40 -6.43
CA GLY A 113 -11.01 7.69 -7.85
C GLY A 113 -12.44 8.13 -8.17
N SER A 114 -13.45 7.49 -7.58
CA SER A 114 -14.86 7.87 -7.70
C SER A 114 -15.13 9.30 -7.23
N LEU A 115 -14.55 9.68 -6.09
CA LEU A 115 -14.71 11.02 -5.54
C LEU A 115 -14.05 12.08 -6.42
N VAL A 116 -12.85 11.79 -6.95
CA VAL A 116 -12.15 12.70 -7.87
C VAL A 116 -12.91 12.86 -9.18
N VAL A 117 -13.42 11.77 -9.74
CA VAL A 117 -14.21 11.82 -10.98
C VAL A 117 -15.53 12.58 -10.77
N LEU A 118 -16.24 12.31 -9.67
CA LEU A 118 -17.48 13.02 -9.34
C LEU A 118 -17.22 14.52 -9.20
N THR A 119 -16.18 14.90 -8.47
CA THR A 119 -15.80 16.31 -8.27
C THR A 119 -15.37 16.93 -9.59
N ALA A 120 -14.54 16.26 -10.39
CA ALA A 120 -14.09 16.74 -11.68
C ALA A 120 -15.26 16.96 -12.66
N SER A 121 -16.29 16.10 -12.60
CA SER A 121 -17.47 16.23 -13.46
C SER A 121 -18.41 17.38 -13.05
N THR A 122 -18.33 17.87 -11.82
CA THR A 122 -19.14 19.00 -11.31
C THR A 122 -18.45 20.36 -11.49
N LEU A 123 -17.12 20.35 -11.66
CA LEU A 123 -16.34 21.59 -11.84
C LEU A 123 -16.34 21.98 -13.32
N SER A 124 -16.72 23.23 -13.60
CA SER A 124 -16.80 23.78 -14.96
C SER A 124 -15.47 24.28 -15.52
N ASN A 125 -14.43 24.42 -14.68
CA ASN A 125 -13.14 25.00 -15.06
C ASN A 125 -12.01 24.01 -14.78
N ILE A 126 -11.17 23.76 -15.80
CA ILE A 126 -9.99 22.89 -15.70
C ILE A 126 -9.03 23.32 -14.58
N ALA A 127 -8.88 24.62 -14.33
CA ALA A 127 -8.02 25.11 -13.27
C ALA A 127 -8.49 24.62 -11.88
N MET A 128 -9.80 24.67 -11.63
CA MET A 128 -10.39 24.16 -10.36
C MET A 128 -10.22 22.66 -10.24
N VAL A 129 -10.34 21.92 -11.34
CA VAL A 129 -10.12 20.44 -11.35
C VAL A 129 -8.66 20.13 -10.98
N LEU A 130 -7.71 20.83 -11.60
CA LEU A 130 -6.29 20.65 -11.32
C LEU A 130 -5.94 21.03 -9.87
N GLU A 131 -6.47 22.14 -9.40
CA GLU A 131 -6.27 22.61 -8.01
C GLU A 131 -6.80 21.57 -7.01
N PHE A 132 -8.01 21.05 -7.21
CA PHE A 132 -8.59 19.99 -6.40
C PHE A 132 -7.71 18.73 -6.40
N ILE A 133 -7.30 18.25 -7.59
CA ILE A 133 -6.47 17.05 -7.72
C ILE A 133 -5.11 17.24 -7.04
N LEU A 134 -4.50 18.42 -7.17
CA LEU A 134 -3.21 18.73 -6.54
C LEU A 134 -3.32 18.75 -5.01
N ILE A 135 -4.30 19.45 -4.46
CA ILE A 135 -4.51 19.53 -3.00
C ILE A 135 -4.79 18.15 -2.44
N PHE A 136 -5.72 17.42 -3.06
CA PHE A 136 -6.11 16.08 -2.63
C PHE A 136 -4.95 15.07 -2.78
N GLY A 137 -4.22 15.14 -3.89
CA GLY A 137 -3.08 14.27 -4.17
C GLY A 137 -1.92 14.49 -3.20
N ILE A 138 -1.56 15.75 -2.92
CA ILE A 138 -0.52 16.08 -1.93
C ILE A 138 -0.96 15.64 -0.53
N GLY A 139 -2.21 15.90 -0.15
CA GLY A 139 -2.77 15.47 1.12
C GLY A 139 -2.73 13.95 1.30
N SER A 140 -3.12 13.19 0.27
CA SER A 140 -3.06 11.73 0.25
C SER A 140 -1.64 11.21 0.36
N LEU A 141 -0.70 11.80 -0.39
CA LEU A 141 0.72 11.42 -0.36
C LEU A 141 1.34 11.63 1.03
N LEU A 142 1.08 12.79 1.64
CA LEU A 142 1.55 13.10 2.99
C LEU A 142 0.91 12.18 4.02
N GLY A 143 -0.42 11.99 3.97
CA GLY A 143 -1.16 11.12 4.88
C GLY A 143 -0.66 9.68 4.82
N MET A 144 -0.50 9.10 3.64
CA MET A 144 0.01 7.74 3.47
C MET A 144 1.45 7.60 3.97
N THR A 145 2.30 8.61 3.74
CA THR A 145 3.68 8.62 4.21
C THR A 145 3.74 8.67 5.74
N ILE A 146 2.95 9.54 6.37
CA ILE A 146 2.89 9.69 7.83
C ILE A 146 2.37 8.40 8.47
N ILE A 147 1.23 7.88 8.00
CA ILE A 147 0.62 6.67 8.54
C ILE A 147 1.57 5.48 8.39
N SER A 148 2.19 5.30 7.23
CA SER A 148 3.17 4.23 7.01
C SER A 148 4.38 4.35 7.93
N SER A 149 4.83 5.57 8.20
CA SER A 149 5.92 5.84 9.14
C SER A 149 5.54 5.44 10.57
N ILE A 150 4.36 5.86 11.03
CA ILE A 150 3.83 5.55 12.36
C ILE A 150 3.65 4.05 12.52
N MET A 151 3.04 3.38 11.53
CA MET A 151 2.84 1.94 11.57
C MET A 151 4.15 1.15 11.50
N GLY A 152 5.20 1.71 10.91
CA GLY A 152 6.53 1.13 10.88
C GLY A 152 7.24 1.13 12.24
N VAL A 153 6.92 2.09 13.12
CA VAL A 153 7.58 2.24 14.43
C VAL A 153 7.47 0.98 15.31
N PRO A 154 6.30 0.38 15.53
CA PRO A 154 6.18 -0.84 16.33
C PRO A 154 7.05 -1.98 15.80
N PHE A 155 7.11 -2.16 14.48
CA PHE A 155 7.92 -3.21 13.86
C PHE A 155 9.43 -2.99 14.05
N VAL A 156 9.87 -1.74 14.11
CA VAL A 156 11.28 -1.39 14.34
C VAL A 156 11.64 -1.52 15.82
N LEU A 157 10.75 -1.09 16.73
CA LEU A 157 10.95 -1.18 18.17
C LEU A 157 10.94 -2.62 18.68
N THR A 158 10.12 -3.49 18.05
CA THR A 158 9.93 -4.89 18.46
C THR A 158 10.85 -5.88 17.78
N ASN A 159 11.88 -5.40 17.07
CA ASN A 159 12.87 -6.25 16.39
C ASN A 159 13.56 -7.27 17.35
N LYS A 160 13.39 -7.11 18.67
CA LYS A 160 13.84 -8.05 19.71
C LYS A 160 12.76 -9.06 20.17
N GLY A 161 11.51 -8.92 19.74
CA GLY A 161 10.37 -9.74 20.20
C GLY A 161 9.66 -10.46 19.05
N ALA A 162 10.10 -11.68 18.70
CA ALA A 162 9.45 -12.52 17.68
C ALA A 162 7.93 -12.67 17.90
N ARG A 163 7.48 -12.65 19.19
CA ARG A 163 6.08 -12.78 19.58
C ARG A 163 5.24 -11.56 19.17
N ILE A 164 5.72 -10.33 19.40
CA ILE A 164 4.98 -9.11 19.07
C ILE A 164 4.87 -8.94 17.56
N ASN A 165 5.94 -9.22 16.83
CA ASN A 165 5.93 -9.19 15.36
C ASN A 165 4.93 -10.21 14.78
N LYS A 166 4.83 -11.39 15.39
CA LYS A 166 3.84 -12.40 15.03
C LYS A 166 2.42 -11.92 15.30
N ILE A 167 2.14 -11.35 16.47
CA ILE A 167 0.82 -10.82 16.84
C ILE A 167 0.41 -9.69 15.89
N SER A 168 1.28 -8.70 15.68
CA SER A 168 1.00 -7.58 14.76
C SER A 168 0.65 -8.06 13.35
N ARG A 169 1.37 -9.06 12.84
CA ARG A 169 1.11 -9.65 11.54
C ARG A 169 -0.27 -10.30 11.47
N TYR A 170 -0.67 -11.07 12.48
CA TYR A 170 -1.99 -11.69 12.51
C TYR A 170 -3.09 -10.66 12.65
N VAL A 171 -2.94 -9.68 13.53
CA VAL A 171 -3.92 -8.59 13.72
C VAL A 171 -4.12 -7.84 12.41
N THR A 172 -3.03 -7.39 11.78
CA THR A 172 -3.12 -6.66 10.50
C THR A 172 -3.72 -7.52 9.40
N GLY A 173 -3.30 -8.80 9.29
CA GLY A 173 -3.82 -9.71 8.29
C GLY A 173 -5.32 -9.98 8.45
N ILE A 174 -5.80 -10.21 9.67
CA ILE A 174 -7.22 -10.46 9.95
C ILE A 174 -8.05 -9.21 9.69
N LEU A 175 -7.59 -8.03 10.14
CA LEU A 175 -8.29 -6.76 9.89
C LEU A 175 -8.40 -6.47 8.40
N SER A 176 -7.31 -6.60 7.65
CA SER A 176 -7.33 -6.38 6.20
C SER A 176 -8.22 -7.40 5.48
N LEU A 177 -8.26 -8.66 5.95
CA LEU A 177 -9.14 -9.68 5.40
C LEU A 177 -10.61 -9.34 5.65
N ALA A 178 -10.94 -8.92 6.86
CA ALA A 178 -12.30 -8.52 7.24
C ALA A 178 -12.78 -7.31 6.41
N ILE A 179 -11.93 -6.29 6.25
CA ILE A 179 -12.24 -5.11 5.44
C ILE A 179 -12.42 -5.51 3.96
N GLY A 180 -11.51 -6.29 3.40
CA GLY A 180 -11.60 -6.74 2.01
C GLY A 180 -12.85 -7.58 1.75
N ALA A 181 -13.19 -8.50 2.65
CA ALA A 181 -14.41 -9.32 2.57
C ALA A 181 -15.67 -8.45 2.67
N ASN A 182 -15.69 -7.45 3.55
CA ASN A 182 -16.82 -6.54 3.69
C ASN A 182 -17.03 -5.70 2.42
N ILE A 183 -15.96 -5.19 1.81
CA ILE A 183 -16.04 -4.46 0.53
C ILE A 183 -16.63 -5.34 -0.56
N VAL A 184 -16.11 -6.55 -0.73
CA VAL A 184 -16.61 -7.50 -1.73
C VAL A 184 -18.08 -7.82 -1.49
N TYR A 185 -18.47 -8.05 -0.24
CA TYR A 185 -19.86 -8.33 0.12
C TYR A 185 -20.80 -7.16 -0.22
N GLN A 186 -20.44 -5.93 0.18
CA GLN A 186 -21.25 -4.74 -0.10
C GLN A 186 -21.39 -4.48 -1.60
N VAL A 187 -20.29 -4.54 -2.33
CA VAL A 187 -20.31 -4.31 -3.78
C VAL A 187 -21.14 -5.37 -4.50
N THR A 188 -20.99 -6.64 -4.12
CA THR A 188 -21.76 -7.72 -4.73
C THR A 188 -23.27 -7.58 -4.48
N ASN A 189 -23.65 -7.21 -3.25
CA ASN A 189 -25.05 -6.94 -2.95
C ASN A 189 -25.61 -5.77 -3.75
N ASN A 190 -24.86 -4.65 -3.86
CA ASN A 190 -25.30 -3.48 -4.63
C ASN A 190 -25.36 -3.72 -6.14
N LEU A 191 -24.65 -4.73 -6.67
CA LEU A 191 -24.70 -5.10 -8.09
C LEU A 191 -25.83 -6.10 -8.40
N LEU A 192 -26.32 -6.83 -7.38
CA LEU A 192 -27.35 -7.88 -7.57
C LEU A 192 -28.77 -7.38 -7.26
N PHE A 193 -28.90 -6.31 -6.49
CA PHE A 193 -30.18 -5.72 -6.08
C PHE A 193 -30.21 -4.21 -6.33
#